data_5009fb963c86d19416d69f7209674ef6
#
_entry.id   5009fb963c86d19416d69f7209674ef6
#
_cell.length_a   1.000
_cell.length_b   1.000
_cell.length_c   1.000
_cell.angle_alpha   90.00
_cell.angle_beta   90.00
_cell.angle_gamma   90.00
#
_symmetry.space_group_name_H-M   'P 1'
#
loop_
_entity.id
_entity.type
_entity.pdbx_description
1 polymer ?
#
loop_
_entity_poly.entity_id
_entity_poly.type
_entity_poly.pdbx_seq_one_letter_code
_entity_poly.pdbx_strand_id
1 'polypeptide(L)'
;MKTVLITGGSRGIGRAMVELFAENGYSVAFTYKNSKDEAEKLAESTGALAIYADSAVEADVVSAVKQAENSFGKIDCLINNAGISSFSLFTDLTLEQWNEIVAVNLTGAFLYSREVTRGMVNRKRGRIINISSMWGLVGASCEVHYSTVKAGIIGMTKALAKELGPSGITVNAIAPGMIKTEMNSKLSEDDIACLVEETPLMRIGLPKDVASAALFLCSDDASFITGEVMNLSGGFVM
;
A
#
# COMPACT_ATOMS: atom_id res chain seq x y z
N MET A 1 -0.97 -22.75 -2.89
CA MET A 1 -0.39 -21.62 -2.17
C MET A 1 -0.98 -20.34 -2.74
N LYS A 2 -1.36 -19.34 -1.91
CA LYS A 2 -1.82 -18.02 -2.39
C LYS A 2 -0.61 -17.16 -2.75
N THR A 3 -0.74 -16.36 -3.80
CA THR A 3 0.31 -15.44 -4.24
C THR A 3 -0.09 -14.01 -3.95
N VAL A 4 0.83 -13.22 -3.39
CA VAL A 4 0.66 -11.78 -3.17
C VAL A 4 1.71 -10.98 -3.92
N LEU A 5 1.28 -9.87 -4.56
CA LEU A 5 2.16 -8.85 -5.10
C LEU A 5 2.06 -7.59 -4.21
N ILE A 6 3.19 -7.15 -3.65
CA ILE A 6 3.28 -6.00 -2.75
C ILE A 6 4.12 -4.91 -3.42
N THR A 7 3.54 -3.74 -3.69
CA THR A 7 4.31 -2.65 -4.28
C THR A 7 5.08 -1.88 -3.20
N GLY A 8 6.35 -1.49 -3.48
CA GLY A 8 7.19 -0.80 -2.51
C GLY A 8 7.54 -1.66 -1.29
N GLY A 9 7.93 -2.93 -1.51
CA GLY A 9 8.14 -3.93 -0.46
C GLY A 9 9.47 -3.87 0.27
N SER A 10 10.46 -3.07 -0.18
CA SER A 10 11.85 -3.15 0.31
C SER A 10 12.06 -2.56 1.71
N ARG A 11 11.19 -1.70 2.22
CA ARG A 11 11.34 -0.99 3.51
C ARG A 11 9.99 -0.70 4.18
N GLY A 12 10.05 -0.24 5.44
CA GLY A 12 8.91 0.25 6.20
C GLY A 12 7.73 -0.74 6.25
N ILE A 13 6.52 -0.24 5.98
CA ILE A 13 5.28 -1.03 5.99
C ILE A 13 5.36 -2.18 4.96
N GLY A 14 5.86 -1.89 3.75
CA GLY A 14 5.99 -2.88 2.69
C GLY A 14 6.88 -4.05 3.09
N ARG A 15 8.03 -3.79 3.71
CA ARG A 15 8.94 -4.83 4.23
C ARG A 15 8.24 -5.73 5.27
N ALA A 16 7.56 -5.11 6.24
CA ALA A 16 6.83 -5.86 7.25
C ALA A 16 5.72 -6.74 6.65
N MET A 17 5.09 -6.29 5.57
CA MET A 17 4.14 -7.11 4.81
C MET A 17 4.84 -8.27 4.11
N VAL A 18 5.98 -8.05 3.43
CA VAL A 18 6.74 -9.12 2.77
C VAL A 18 7.12 -10.21 3.77
N GLU A 19 7.70 -9.82 4.91
CA GLU A 19 8.09 -10.74 5.98
C GLU A 19 6.87 -11.52 6.50
N LEU A 20 5.80 -10.83 6.90
CA LEU A 20 4.62 -11.46 7.51
C LEU A 20 3.87 -12.39 6.53
N PHE A 21 3.73 -12.01 5.25
CA PHE A 21 3.07 -12.85 4.26
C PHE A 21 3.89 -14.09 3.93
N ALA A 22 5.22 -13.99 3.85
CA ALA A 22 6.10 -15.14 3.67
C ALA A 22 6.03 -16.12 4.85
N GLU A 23 6.07 -15.61 6.09
CA GLU A 23 5.88 -16.40 7.32
C GLU A 23 4.52 -17.14 7.34
N ASN A 24 3.49 -16.56 6.70
CA ASN A 24 2.16 -17.17 6.62
C ASN A 24 1.93 -18.00 5.35
N GLY A 25 3.01 -18.42 4.67
CA GLY A 25 2.97 -19.39 3.58
C GLY A 25 2.46 -18.83 2.25
N TYR A 26 2.49 -17.52 2.02
CA TYR A 26 2.23 -16.96 0.70
C TYR A 26 3.47 -17.05 -0.19
N SER A 27 3.28 -17.23 -1.50
CA SER A 27 4.28 -16.88 -2.49
C SER A 27 4.28 -15.35 -2.63
N VAL A 28 5.38 -14.70 -2.27
CA VAL A 28 5.46 -13.23 -2.22
C VAL A 28 6.30 -12.71 -3.39
N ALA A 29 5.73 -11.84 -4.21
CA ALA A 29 6.46 -10.93 -5.08
C ALA A 29 6.36 -9.52 -4.51
N PHE A 30 7.43 -8.74 -4.59
CA PHE A 30 7.37 -7.34 -4.21
C PHE A 30 8.20 -6.46 -5.14
N THR A 31 7.79 -5.19 -5.28
CA THR A 31 8.52 -4.25 -6.12
C THR A 31 9.35 -3.28 -5.29
N TYR A 32 10.44 -2.81 -5.89
CA TYR A 32 11.29 -1.74 -5.36
C TYR A 32 11.76 -0.83 -6.51
N LYS A 33 12.14 0.42 -6.19
CA LYS A 33 12.74 1.37 -7.15
C LYS A 33 14.19 1.71 -6.76
N ASN A 34 14.42 2.21 -5.56
CA ASN A 34 15.70 2.79 -5.16
C ASN A 34 16.52 1.92 -4.19
N SER A 35 15.89 1.03 -3.43
CA SER A 35 16.53 0.27 -2.34
C SER A 35 16.85 -1.16 -2.80
N LYS A 36 17.80 -1.29 -3.74
CA LYS A 36 18.15 -2.59 -4.34
C LYS A 36 18.75 -3.56 -3.32
N ASP A 37 19.76 -3.11 -2.58
CA ASP A 37 20.46 -3.98 -1.63
C ASP A 37 19.56 -4.48 -0.51
N GLU A 38 18.65 -3.62 0.00
CA GLU A 38 17.64 -4.00 0.98
C GLU A 38 16.62 -4.99 0.38
N ALA A 39 16.24 -4.79 -0.87
CA ALA A 39 15.32 -5.69 -1.55
C ALA A 39 15.94 -7.07 -1.78
N GLU A 40 17.20 -7.15 -2.19
CA GLU A 40 17.93 -8.41 -2.39
C GLU A 40 18.10 -9.17 -1.06
N LYS A 41 18.53 -8.49 0.01
CA LYS A 41 18.63 -9.09 1.36
C LYS A 41 17.27 -9.61 1.88
N LEU A 42 16.20 -8.85 1.65
CA LEU A 42 14.86 -9.27 2.05
C LEU A 42 14.39 -10.49 1.24
N ALA A 43 14.66 -10.52 -0.06
CA ALA A 43 14.36 -11.66 -0.92
C ALA A 43 15.09 -12.93 -0.46
N GLU A 44 16.38 -12.84 -0.15
CA GLU A 44 17.18 -13.97 0.37
C GLU A 44 16.63 -14.50 1.70
N SER A 45 16.26 -13.60 2.62
CA SER A 45 15.80 -14.00 3.96
C SER A 45 14.39 -14.58 3.98
N THR A 46 13.53 -14.21 3.02
CA THR A 46 12.11 -14.59 2.99
C THR A 46 11.75 -15.58 1.89
N GLY A 47 12.64 -15.78 0.91
CA GLY A 47 12.32 -16.51 -0.31
C GLY A 47 11.38 -15.76 -1.26
N ALA A 48 11.16 -14.48 -1.03
CA ALA A 48 10.30 -13.65 -1.87
C ALA A 48 10.99 -13.23 -3.19
N LEU A 49 10.21 -12.92 -4.22
CA LEU A 49 10.69 -12.43 -5.50
C LEU A 49 10.76 -10.90 -5.47
N ALA A 50 11.96 -10.34 -5.48
CA ALA A 50 12.18 -8.89 -5.62
C ALA A 50 12.19 -8.49 -7.10
N ILE A 51 11.39 -7.47 -7.47
CA ILE A 51 11.24 -6.98 -8.84
C ILE A 51 11.51 -5.48 -8.87
N TYR A 52 12.45 -5.05 -9.72
CA TYR A 52 12.61 -3.61 -9.98
C TYR A 52 11.41 -3.09 -10.75
N ALA A 53 10.79 -2.01 -10.26
CA ALA A 53 9.75 -1.29 -11.00
C ALA A 53 9.54 0.12 -10.43
N ASP A 54 9.49 1.11 -11.32
CA ASP A 54 8.97 2.44 -10.99
C ASP A 54 7.45 2.45 -11.16
N SER A 55 6.72 2.65 -10.06
CA SER A 55 5.25 2.69 -10.08
C SER A 55 4.67 3.82 -10.93
N ALA A 56 5.46 4.86 -11.23
CA ALA A 56 5.05 5.94 -12.13
C ALA A 56 5.19 5.58 -13.62
N VAL A 57 5.82 4.45 -13.97
CA VAL A 57 6.11 4.02 -15.34
C VAL A 57 5.26 2.81 -15.70
N GLU A 58 4.30 2.97 -16.61
CA GLU A 58 3.36 1.91 -16.98
C GLU A 58 4.07 0.64 -17.49
N ALA A 59 5.13 0.79 -18.28
CA ALA A 59 5.89 -0.36 -18.81
C ALA A 59 6.52 -1.19 -17.68
N ASP A 60 7.04 -0.55 -16.63
CA ASP A 60 7.61 -1.21 -15.46
C ASP A 60 6.53 -1.97 -14.68
N VAL A 61 5.36 -1.35 -14.49
CA VAL A 61 4.21 -1.98 -13.82
C VAL A 61 3.76 -3.24 -14.55
N VAL A 62 3.57 -3.13 -15.87
CA VAL A 62 3.19 -4.28 -16.74
C VAL A 62 4.24 -5.39 -16.67
N SER A 63 5.52 -5.02 -16.71
CA SER A 63 6.63 -5.97 -16.59
C SER A 63 6.65 -6.66 -15.24
N ALA A 64 6.45 -5.92 -14.15
CA ALA A 64 6.45 -6.45 -12.79
C ALA A 64 5.31 -7.46 -12.57
N VAL A 65 4.10 -7.14 -13.02
CA VAL A 65 2.95 -8.05 -12.93
C VAL A 65 3.23 -9.34 -13.71
N LYS A 66 3.74 -9.23 -14.94
CA LYS A 66 4.10 -10.40 -15.76
C LYS A 66 5.19 -11.26 -15.12
N GLN A 67 6.22 -10.65 -14.52
CA GLN A 67 7.27 -11.40 -13.81
C GLN A 67 6.70 -12.18 -12.63
N ALA A 68 5.83 -11.56 -11.82
CA ALA A 68 5.17 -12.23 -10.71
C ALA A 68 4.27 -13.40 -11.20
N GLU A 69 3.49 -13.20 -12.26
CA GLU A 69 2.64 -14.23 -12.84
C GLU A 69 3.44 -15.38 -13.46
N ASN A 70 4.54 -15.08 -14.16
CA ASN A 70 5.43 -16.10 -14.72
C ASN A 70 6.08 -16.96 -13.64
N SER A 71 6.43 -16.37 -12.49
CA SER A 71 7.07 -17.08 -11.39
C SER A 71 6.10 -17.92 -10.57
N PHE A 72 4.87 -17.45 -10.37
CA PHE A 72 3.92 -18.07 -9.44
C PHE A 72 2.60 -18.50 -10.09
N GLY A 73 2.44 -18.30 -11.39
CA GLY A 73 1.28 -18.70 -12.19
C GLY A 73 0.06 -17.78 -12.07
N LYS A 74 -0.06 -17.03 -10.98
CA LYS A 74 -1.19 -16.13 -10.73
C LYS A 74 -0.89 -15.15 -9.60
N ILE A 75 -1.67 -14.08 -9.51
CA ILE A 75 -1.68 -13.17 -8.36
C ILE A 75 -3.07 -13.27 -7.70
N ASP A 76 -3.14 -13.75 -6.46
CA ASP A 76 -4.37 -13.85 -5.68
C ASP A 76 -4.66 -12.56 -4.91
N CYS A 77 -3.60 -11.89 -4.44
CA CYS A 77 -3.68 -10.63 -3.68
C CYS A 77 -2.75 -9.58 -4.29
N LEU A 78 -3.25 -8.35 -4.43
CA LEU A 78 -2.44 -7.15 -4.72
C LEU A 78 -2.48 -6.23 -3.51
N ILE A 79 -1.32 -5.73 -3.08
CA ILE A 79 -1.22 -4.68 -2.08
C ILE A 79 -0.52 -3.47 -2.69
N ASN A 80 -1.29 -2.43 -2.98
CA ASN A 80 -0.80 -1.13 -3.43
C ASN A 80 -0.28 -0.35 -2.22
N ASN A 81 1.03 -0.48 -1.95
CA ASN A 81 1.70 0.16 -0.82
C ASN A 81 2.74 1.20 -1.27
N ALA A 82 3.29 1.09 -2.48
CA ALA A 82 4.25 2.06 -2.97
C ALA A 82 3.72 3.50 -2.88
N GLY A 83 4.53 4.39 -2.33
CA GLY A 83 4.15 5.77 -2.17
C GLY A 83 5.29 6.64 -1.68
N ILE A 84 5.16 7.92 -1.95
CA ILE A 84 6.05 8.99 -1.49
C ILE A 84 5.22 10.06 -0.78
N SER A 85 5.85 10.83 0.10
CA SER A 85 5.28 12.05 0.68
C SER A 85 6.30 13.17 0.66
N SER A 86 5.81 14.40 0.66
CA SER A 86 6.63 15.60 0.82
C SER A 86 5.82 16.68 1.52
N PHE A 87 6.51 17.60 2.18
CA PHE A 87 5.92 18.75 2.85
C PHE A 87 6.13 20.01 2.02
N SER A 88 5.06 20.75 1.77
CA SER A 88 5.13 22.06 1.10
C SER A 88 3.93 22.92 1.51
N LEU A 89 4.14 24.21 1.74
CA LEU A 89 3.03 25.15 1.80
C LEU A 89 2.28 25.12 0.46
N PHE A 90 0.96 25.24 0.50
CA PHE A 90 0.15 25.15 -0.71
C PHE A 90 0.55 26.16 -1.79
N THR A 91 0.92 27.39 -1.38
CA THR A 91 1.38 28.43 -2.30
C THR A 91 2.71 28.13 -2.98
N ASP A 92 3.54 27.27 -2.37
CA ASP A 92 4.90 26.95 -2.83
C ASP A 92 4.93 25.59 -3.54
N LEU A 93 3.82 24.85 -3.50
CA LEU A 93 3.70 23.54 -4.14
C LEU A 93 3.78 23.68 -5.66
N THR A 94 4.83 23.11 -6.25
CA THR A 94 5.02 23.15 -7.70
C THR A 94 4.16 22.10 -8.41
N LEU A 95 3.87 22.35 -9.71
CA LEU A 95 3.17 21.37 -10.55
C LEU A 95 3.98 20.08 -10.72
N GLU A 96 5.31 20.15 -10.68
CA GLU A 96 6.18 19.00 -10.75
C GLU A 96 6.02 18.10 -9.52
N GLN A 97 6.07 18.66 -8.31
CA GLN A 97 5.83 17.96 -7.05
C GLN A 97 4.42 17.33 -7.02
N TRP A 98 3.41 18.09 -7.47
CA TRP A 98 2.05 17.59 -7.60
C TRP A 98 1.99 16.38 -8.55
N ASN A 99 2.56 16.49 -9.74
CA ASN A 99 2.51 15.42 -10.73
C ASN A 99 3.29 14.18 -10.28
N GLU A 100 4.44 14.35 -9.61
CA GLU A 100 5.22 13.23 -9.09
C GLU A 100 4.43 12.42 -8.05
N ILE A 101 3.80 13.10 -7.08
CA ILE A 101 3.03 12.40 -6.05
C ILE A 101 1.78 11.72 -6.61
N VAL A 102 1.12 12.32 -7.59
CA VAL A 102 -0.01 11.72 -8.32
C VAL A 102 0.44 10.49 -9.10
N ALA A 103 1.55 10.59 -9.83
CA ALA A 103 2.07 9.51 -10.65
C ALA A 103 2.42 8.27 -9.81
N VAL A 104 3.15 8.45 -8.72
CA VAL A 104 3.58 7.33 -7.87
C VAL A 104 2.42 6.77 -7.05
N ASN A 105 1.71 7.63 -6.30
CA ASN A 105 0.77 7.16 -5.28
C ASN A 105 -0.59 6.76 -5.83
N LEU A 106 -1.11 7.47 -6.85
CA LEU A 106 -2.47 7.25 -7.36
C LEU A 106 -2.45 6.53 -8.72
N THR A 107 -1.71 7.05 -9.69
CA THR A 107 -1.62 6.43 -11.02
C THR A 107 -0.98 5.05 -10.92
N GLY A 108 0.08 4.89 -10.13
CA GLY A 108 0.72 3.59 -9.90
C GLY A 108 -0.26 2.55 -9.34
N ALA A 109 -1.03 2.90 -8.31
CA ALA A 109 -2.03 2.00 -7.73
C ALA A 109 -3.14 1.63 -8.75
N PHE A 110 -3.56 2.58 -9.58
CA PHE A 110 -4.48 2.32 -10.69
C PHE A 110 -3.88 1.33 -11.69
N LEU A 111 -2.65 1.54 -12.13
CA LEU A 111 -1.98 0.69 -13.13
C LEU A 111 -1.84 -0.75 -12.62
N TYR A 112 -1.32 -0.97 -11.41
CA TYR A 112 -1.22 -2.31 -10.83
C TYR A 112 -2.59 -2.97 -10.69
N SER A 113 -3.60 -2.25 -10.18
CA SER A 113 -4.95 -2.77 -10.03
C SER A 113 -5.54 -3.19 -11.36
N ARG A 114 -5.39 -2.39 -12.41
CA ARG A 114 -5.86 -2.68 -13.78
C ARG A 114 -5.22 -3.96 -14.33
N GLU A 115 -3.90 -4.10 -14.20
CA GLU A 115 -3.19 -5.25 -14.76
C GLU A 115 -3.57 -6.57 -14.07
N VAL A 116 -3.62 -6.62 -12.74
CA VAL A 116 -3.96 -7.86 -12.02
C VAL A 116 -5.43 -8.24 -12.14
N THR A 117 -6.32 -7.26 -12.32
CA THR A 117 -7.78 -7.47 -12.37
C THR A 117 -8.18 -8.41 -13.49
N ARG A 118 -7.55 -8.36 -14.66
CA ARG A 118 -7.85 -9.26 -15.79
C ARG A 118 -7.75 -10.74 -15.37
N GLY A 119 -6.66 -11.11 -14.72
CA GLY A 119 -6.47 -12.47 -14.22
C GLY A 119 -7.44 -12.84 -13.09
N MET A 120 -7.70 -11.91 -12.17
CA MET A 120 -8.63 -12.11 -11.06
C MET A 120 -10.08 -12.32 -11.54
N VAL A 121 -10.56 -11.52 -12.50
CA VAL A 121 -11.91 -11.63 -13.10
C VAL A 121 -12.09 -12.99 -13.77
N ASN A 122 -11.10 -13.45 -14.53
CA ASN A 122 -11.17 -14.76 -15.21
C ASN A 122 -11.29 -15.93 -14.19
N ARG A 123 -10.67 -15.79 -13.00
CA ARG A 123 -10.73 -16.80 -11.93
C ARG A 123 -11.90 -16.59 -10.96
N LYS A 124 -12.64 -15.48 -11.10
CA LYS A 124 -13.72 -15.06 -10.18
C LYS A 124 -13.26 -15.04 -8.71
N ARG A 125 -12.04 -14.62 -8.49
CA ARG A 125 -11.43 -14.53 -7.16
C ARG A 125 -10.24 -13.58 -7.16
N GLY A 126 -10.19 -12.69 -6.18
CA GLY A 126 -9.06 -11.77 -5.97
C GLY A 126 -9.24 -10.93 -4.72
N ARG A 127 -8.14 -10.34 -4.27
CA ARG A 127 -8.09 -9.38 -3.16
C ARG A 127 -7.21 -8.20 -3.57
N ILE A 128 -7.71 -6.99 -3.44
CA ILE A 128 -6.94 -5.77 -3.68
C ILE A 128 -6.98 -4.93 -2.40
N ILE A 129 -5.82 -4.63 -1.84
CA ILE A 129 -5.66 -3.80 -0.66
C ILE A 129 -4.89 -2.56 -1.06
N ASN A 130 -5.46 -1.39 -0.78
CA ASN A 130 -4.84 -0.10 -1.06
C ASN A 130 -4.38 0.56 0.24
N ILE A 131 -3.12 0.93 0.34
CA ILE A 131 -2.61 1.67 1.50
C ILE A 131 -2.85 3.16 1.28
N SER A 132 -3.87 3.68 1.98
CA SER A 132 -4.20 5.09 2.04
C SER A 132 -3.41 5.78 3.18
N SER A 133 -4.04 6.67 3.91
CA SER A 133 -3.51 7.37 5.10
C SER A 133 -4.67 7.97 5.88
N MET A 134 -4.49 8.21 7.17
CA MET A 134 -5.40 9.06 7.93
C MET A 134 -5.59 10.45 7.28
N TRP A 135 -4.55 10.97 6.62
CA TRP A 135 -4.64 12.22 5.88
C TRP A 135 -5.52 12.14 4.62
N GLY A 136 -5.78 10.94 4.12
CA GLY A 136 -6.82 10.72 3.11
C GLY A 136 -8.25 10.78 3.66
N LEU A 137 -8.42 10.67 4.98
CA LEU A 137 -9.72 10.78 5.67
C LEU A 137 -10.04 12.23 6.05
N VAL A 138 -9.06 12.95 6.63
CA VAL A 138 -9.29 14.27 7.24
C VAL A 138 -8.46 15.40 6.63
N GLY A 139 -7.45 15.08 5.79
CA GLY A 139 -6.51 16.07 5.27
C GLY A 139 -5.43 16.47 6.29
N ALA A 140 -4.35 17.09 5.79
CA ALA A 140 -3.28 17.64 6.62
C ALA A 140 -2.75 18.93 6.03
N SER A 141 -2.39 19.88 6.91
CA SER A 141 -1.67 21.10 6.52
C SER A 141 -0.31 20.74 5.94
N CYS A 142 0.17 21.51 4.97
CA CYS A 142 1.43 21.29 4.25
C CYS A 142 1.54 19.98 3.47
N GLU A 143 0.48 19.17 3.43
CA GLU A 143 0.40 17.89 2.70
C GLU A 143 -0.83 17.81 1.78
N VAL A 144 -1.25 18.93 1.17
CA VAL A 144 -2.45 19.00 0.33
C VAL A 144 -2.42 17.98 -0.80
N HIS A 145 -1.30 17.87 -1.51
CA HIS A 145 -1.12 16.92 -2.61
C HIS A 145 -1.15 15.46 -2.12
N TYR A 146 -0.51 15.16 -0.98
CA TYR A 146 -0.52 13.82 -0.38
C TYR A 146 -1.92 13.45 0.11
N SER A 147 -2.58 14.34 0.84
CA SER A 147 -3.97 14.14 1.30
C SER A 147 -4.92 13.90 0.13
N THR A 148 -4.77 14.66 -0.97
CA THR A 148 -5.58 14.52 -2.17
C THR A 148 -5.41 13.14 -2.82
N VAL A 149 -4.19 12.66 -3.03
CA VAL A 149 -3.97 11.34 -3.65
C VAL A 149 -4.44 10.22 -2.73
N LYS A 150 -4.27 10.35 -1.40
CA LYS A 150 -4.74 9.34 -0.44
C LYS A 150 -6.27 9.31 -0.32
N ALA A 151 -6.95 10.45 -0.45
CA ALA A 151 -8.40 10.51 -0.61
C ALA A 151 -8.84 9.90 -1.97
N GLY A 152 -8.10 10.16 -3.05
CA GLY A 152 -8.31 9.53 -4.36
C GLY A 152 -8.25 8.00 -4.31
N ILE A 153 -7.29 7.44 -3.56
CA ILE A 153 -7.19 5.99 -3.29
C ILE A 153 -8.45 5.45 -2.62
N ILE A 154 -9.03 6.18 -1.66
CA ILE A 154 -10.29 5.80 -1.00
C ILE A 154 -11.44 5.77 -2.01
N GLY A 155 -11.55 6.80 -2.85
CA GLY A 155 -12.54 6.86 -3.93
C GLY A 155 -12.40 5.70 -4.91
N MET A 156 -11.18 5.43 -5.38
CA MET A 156 -10.85 4.31 -6.26
C MET A 156 -11.21 2.96 -5.63
N THR A 157 -10.89 2.77 -4.35
CA THR A 157 -11.25 1.55 -3.59
C THR A 157 -12.73 1.27 -3.62
N LYS A 158 -13.55 2.28 -3.30
CA LYS A 158 -15.02 2.15 -3.25
C LYS A 158 -15.63 1.88 -4.64
N ALA A 159 -15.09 2.51 -5.67
CA ALA A 159 -15.55 2.31 -7.06
C ALA A 159 -15.22 0.89 -7.54
N LEU A 160 -13.96 0.46 -7.38
CA LEU A 160 -13.53 -0.89 -7.76
C LEU A 160 -14.25 -1.98 -6.97
N ALA A 161 -14.55 -1.78 -5.70
CA ALA A 161 -15.31 -2.73 -4.90
C ALA A 161 -16.70 -3.01 -5.50
N LYS A 162 -17.39 -1.97 -5.98
CA LYS A 162 -18.70 -2.10 -6.65
C LYS A 162 -18.59 -2.78 -8.01
N GLU A 163 -17.58 -2.42 -8.78
CA GLU A 163 -17.39 -2.94 -10.13
C GLU A 163 -16.94 -4.39 -10.14
N LEU A 164 -16.02 -4.76 -9.25
CA LEU A 164 -15.37 -6.07 -9.23
C LEU A 164 -16.06 -7.09 -8.29
N GLY A 165 -16.90 -6.62 -7.38
CA GLY A 165 -17.65 -7.49 -6.46
C GLY A 165 -18.42 -8.62 -7.14
N PRO A 166 -19.17 -8.39 -8.24
CA PRO A 166 -19.84 -9.46 -8.99
C PRO A 166 -18.90 -10.54 -9.55
N SER A 167 -17.60 -10.24 -9.64
CA SER A 167 -16.55 -11.18 -10.04
C SER A 167 -15.86 -11.86 -8.86
N GLY A 168 -16.38 -11.75 -7.63
CA GLY A 168 -15.81 -12.37 -6.44
C GLY A 168 -14.48 -11.75 -5.96
N ILE A 169 -14.24 -10.49 -6.34
CA ILE A 169 -13.04 -9.74 -5.95
C ILE A 169 -13.41 -8.74 -4.88
N THR A 170 -12.69 -8.74 -3.76
CA THR A 170 -12.83 -7.68 -2.75
C THR A 170 -11.76 -6.63 -2.92
N VAL A 171 -12.13 -5.36 -2.72
CA VAL A 171 -11.23 -4.21 -2.79
C VAL A 171 -11.42 -3.38 -1.53
N ASN A 172 -10.37 -3.25 -0.70
CA ASN A 172 -10.42 -2.51 0.56
C ASN A 172 -9.23 -1.57 0.67
N ALA A 173 -9.33 -0.58 1.54
CA ALA A 173 -8.24 0.30 1.89
C ALA A 173 -7.89 0.16 3.38
N ILE A 174 -6.61 0.39 3.70
CA ILE A 174 -6.15 0.64 5.06
C ILE A 174 -5.70 2.09 5.09
N ALA A 175 -6.13 2.83 6.09
CA ALA A 175 -5.74 4.22 6.34
C ALA A 175 -4.90 4.28 7.63
N PRO A 176 -3.56 4.06 7.55
CA PRO A 176 -2.70 4.12 8.72
C PRO A 176 -2.61 5.54 9.27
N GLY A 177 -2.48 5.64 10.59
CA GLY A 177 -2.02 6.84 11.27
C GLY A 177 -0.50 6.99 11.18
N MET A 178 0.11 7.60 12.20
CA MET A 178 1.56 7.70 12.29
C MET A 178 2.18 6.32 12.55
N ILE A 179 2.98 5.85 11.61
CA ILE A 179 3.69 4.55 11.68
C ILE A 179 5.19 4.79 11.75
N LYS A 180 5.90 4.07 12.61
CA LYS A 180 7.36 4.14 12.78
C LYS A 180 8.06 3.58 11.53
N THR A 181 8.42 4.47 10.60
CA THR A 181 9.10 4.13 9.34
C THR A 181 10.14 5.19 8.99
N GLU A 182 11.01 4.89 8.04
CA GLU A 182 12.01 5.84 7.52
C GLU A 182 11.34 7.08 6.88
N MET A 183 10.13 6.98 6.37
CA MET A 183 9.36 8.11 5.83
C MET A 183 9.17 9.21 6.87
N ASN A 184 9.04 8.84 8.14
CA ASN A 184 8.81 9.72 9.28
C ASN A 184 10.10 10.03 10.08
N SER A 185 11.28 9.68 9.56
CA SER A 185 12.57 9.86 10.26
C SER A 185 13.01 11.30 10.47
N LYS A 186 12.34 12.25 9.80
CA LYS A 186 12.60 13.70 9.94
C LYS A 186 11.86 14.36 11.10
N LEU A 187 10.91 13.66 11.72
CA LEU A 187 10.19 14.16 12.89
C LEU A 187 11.12 14.19 14.11
N SER A 188 11.07 15.27 14.86
CA SER A 188 11.78 15.38 16.12
C SER A 188 11.15 14.49 17.21
N GLU A 189 11.87 14.27 18.32
CA GLU A 189 11.33 13.54 19.45
C GLU A 189 10.10 14.26 20.05
N ASP A 190 10.12 15.59 20.06
CA ASP A 190 9.00 16.41 20.53
C ASP A 190 7.76 16.27 19.62
N ASP A 191 7.94 16.28 18.29
CA ASP A 191 6.83 16.02 17.35
C ASP A 191 6.21 14.63 17.57
N ILE A 192 7.07 13.63 17.79
CA ILE A 192 6.61 12.25 18.07
C ILE A 192 5.86 12.21 19.39
N ALA A 193 6.35 12.89 20.43
CA ALA A 193 5.68 12.95 21.74
C ALA A 193 4.28 13.58 21.64
N CYS A 194 4.15 14.70 20.92
CA CYS A 194 2.86 15.34 20.65
C CYS A 194 1.90 14.38 19.92
N LEU A 195 2.37 13.68 18.89
CA LEU A 195 1.54 12.74 18.13
C LEU A 195 1.11 11.53 19.00
N VAL A 196 1.96 11.10 19.92
CA VAL A 196 1.61 10.04 20.90
C VAL A 196 0.53 10.53 21.86
N GLU A 197 0.66 11.75 22.40
CA GLU A 197 -0.35 12.34 23.31
C GLU A 197 -1.72 12.51 22.63
N GLU A 198 -1.75 12.87 21.34
CA GLU A 198 -2.98 12.98 20.54
C GLU A 198 -3.55 11.62 20.12
N THR A 199 -2.77 10.53 20.25
CA THR A 199 -3.22 9.19 19.87
C THR A 199 -3.82 8.47 21.09
N PRO A 200 -5.11 8.11 21.10
CA PRO A 200 -5.76 7.43 22.25
C PRO A 200 -5.05 6.15 22.72
N LEU A 201 -4.43 5.39 21.81
CA LEU A 201 -3.63 4.23 22.20
C LEU A 201 -2.24 4.57 22.75
N MET A 202 -1.92 5.87 22.96
CA MET A 202 -0.68 6.35 23.60
C MET A 202 0.61 5.78 22.99
N ARG A 203 0.60 5.55 21.68
CA ARG A 203 1.77 5.12 20.91
C ARG A 203 1.61 5.43 19.43
N ILE A 204 2.71 5.55 18.71
CA ILE A 204 2.69 5.45 17.25
C ILE A 204 2.54 3.99 16.82
N GLY A 205 1.96 3.77 15.64
CA GLY A 205 1.81 2.44 15.07
C GLY A 205 3.16 1.85 14.62
N LEU A 206 3.21 0.53 14.53
CA LEU A 206 4.33 -0.20 13.97
C LEU A 206 3.99 -0.70 12.55
N PRO A 207 4.98 -0.89 11.66
CA PRO A 207 4.75 -1.51 10.36
C PRO A 207 3.97 -2.84 10.44
N LYS A 208 4.21 -3.63 11.48
CA LYS A 208 3.50 -4.88 11.74
C LYS A 208 2.01 -4.70 12.01
N ASP A 209 1.59 -3.59 12.63
CA ASP A 209 0.16 -3.31 12.85
C ASP A 209 -0.58 -3.24 11.51
N VAL A 210 0.03 -2.57 10.50
CA VAL A 210 -0.53 -2.45 9.15
C VAL A 210 -0.44 -3.77 8.39
N ALA A 211 0.68 -4.49 8.50
CA ALA A 211 0.88 -5.77 7.85
C ALA A 211 -0.15 -6.82 8.32
N SER A 212 -0.48 -6.85 9.62
CA SER A 212 -1.47 -7.76 10.19
C SER A 212 -2.88 -7.46 9.66
N ALA A 213 -3.26 -6.20 9.53
CA ALA A 213 -4.52 -5.79 8.93
C ALA A 213 -4.60 -6.19 7.44
N ALA A 214 -3.51 -6.00 6.69
CA ALA A 214 -3.44 -6.41 5.29
C ALA A 214 -3.54 -7.94 5.13
N LEU A 215 -2.87 -8.70 5.99
CA LEU A 215 -2.95 -10.17 5.98
C LEU A 215 -4.39 -10.65 6.25
N PHE A 216 -5.06 -10.08 7.24
CA PHE A 216 -6.48 -10.35 7.51
C PHE A 216 -7.36 -10.07 6.29
N LEU A 217 -7.24 -8.88 5.69
CA LEU A 217 -8.05 -8.51 4.52
C LEU A 217 -7.75 -9.36 3.27
N CYS A 218 -6.57 -9.98 3.17
CA CYS A 218 -6.21 -10.93 2.11
C CYS A 218 -6.66 -12.37 2.43
N SER A 219 -7.12 -12.65 3.65
CA SER A 219 -7.59 -13.98 4.06
C SER A 219 -9.00 -14.28 3.55
N ASP A 220 -9.45 -15.51 3.76
CA ASP A 220 -10.82 -15.92 3.45
C ASP A 220 -11.81 -15.46 4.55
N ASP A 221 -11.32 -15.14 5.75
CA ASP A 221 -12.12 -14.61 6.86
C ASP A 221 -12.67 -13.21 6.55
N ALA A 222 -12.00 -12.46 5.65
CA ALA A 222 -12.46 -11.15 5.17
C ALA A 222 -13.28 -11.23 3.86
N SER A 223 -13.80 -12.42 3.48
CA SER A 223 -14.47 -12.62 2.18
C SER A 223 -15.76 -11.81 1.98
N PHE A 224 -16.36 -11.32 3.07
CA PHE A 224 -17.57 -10.47 3.00
C PHE A 224 -17.28 -8.99 3.28
N ILE A 225 -16.01 -8.59 3.25
CA ILE A 225 -15.56 -7.20 3.46
C ILE A 225 -15.07 -6.65 2.12
N THR A 226 -15.77 -5.65 1.57
CA THR A 226 -15.38 -4.95 0.34
C THR A 226 -15.85 -3.50 0.35
N GLY A 227 -15.05 -2.60 -0.21
CA GLY A 227 -15.31 -1.15 -0.19
C GLY A 227 -15.01 -0.48 1.15
N GLU A 228 -14.46 -1.24 2.12
CA GLU A 228 -14.14 -0.74 3.46
C GLU A 228 -12.84 0.08 3.45
N VAL A 229 -12.82 1.09 4.31
CA VAL A 229 -11.63 1.90 4.62
C VAL A 229 -11.30 1.71 6.09
N MET A 230 -10.45 0.74 6.38
CA MET A 230 -10.04 0.42 7.74
C MET A 230 -9.14 1.54 8.28
N ASN A 231 -9.69 2.36 9.18
CA ASN A 231 -8.91 3.36 9.91
C ASN A 231 -8.01 2.65 10.93
N LEU A 232 -6.69 2.76 10.74
CA LEU A 232 -5.67 2.14 11.58
C LEU A 232 -4.77 3.25 12.17
N SER A 233 -5.39 4.20 12.89
CA SER A 233 -4.72 5.39 13.41
C SER A 233 -4.51 5.37 14.93
N GLY A 234 -4.85 4.28 15.62
CA GLY A 234 -4.80 4.23 17.07
C GLY A 234 -5.84 5.13 17.76
N GLY A 235 -6.88 5.56 17.00
CA GLY A 235 -7.90 6.49 17.47
C GLY A 235 -7.58 7.98 17.20
N PHE A 236 -6.44 8.30 16.58
CA PHE A 236 -6.06 9.68 16.23
C PHE A 236 -7.12 10.35 15.35
N VAL A 237 -7.69 9.59 14.41
CA VAL A 237 -8.85 9.98 13.61
C VAL A 237 -10.00 9.04 13.96
N MET A 238 -11.16 9.59 14.28
CA MET A 238 -12.40 8.84 14.58
C MET A 238 -13.55 9.34 13.72
#